data_c10f76561e544d57718517c8239796b5
#
_entry.id   c10f76561e544d57718517c8239796b5
#
_cell.length_a   1.000
_cell.length_b   1.000
_cell.length_c   1.000
_cell.angle_alpha   90.00
_cell.angle_beta   90.00
_cell.angle_gamma   90.00
#
_symmetry.space_group_name_H-M   'P 1'
#
loop_
_entity.id
_entity.type
_entity.pdbx_description
1 polymer ?
#
loop_
_entity_poly.entity_id
_entity_poly.type
_entity_poly.pdbx_seq_one_letter_code
_entity_poly.pdbx_strand_id
1 'polypeptide(L)' 'MNRDYLGDSVYADFDGFCLILTTNNGLPDDPSNTIYIEPLVYDALVRYMERIKGNP' A
#
# COMPACT_ATOMS: atom_id res chain seq x y z
N MET A 1 -14.55 -4.42 3.25
CA MET A 1 -13.55 -3.42 2.91
C MET A 1 -13.33 -3.38 1.43
N ASN A 2 -12.90 -2.25 0.95
CA ASN A 2 -12.72 -2.06 -0.48
C ASN A 2 -11.29 -2.30 -0.87
N ARG A 3 -11.09 -3.41 -1.52
CA ARG A 3 -9.77 -3.79 -1.97
C ARG A 3 -9.59 -3.33 -3.40
N ASP A 4 -8.55 -2.55 -3.64
CA ASP A 4 -8.26 -2.00 -4.96
C ASP A 4 -6.95 -2.53 -5.48
N TYR A 5 -6.91 -2.69 -6.78
CA TYR A 5 -5.69 -3.10 -7.46
C TYR A 5 -4.93 -1.84 -7.88
N LEU A 6 -3.68 -1.73 -7.46
CA LEU A 6 -2.88 -0.55 -7.79
C LEU A 6 -2.00 -0.73 -9.01
N GLY A 7 -1.66 -1.96 -9.32
CA GLY A 7 -0.76 -2.26 -10.42
C GLY A 7 0.40 -3.11 -9.94
N ASP A 8 1.06 -3.78 -10.86
CA ASP A 8 2.24 -4.60 -10.56
C ASP A 8 1.98 -5.60 -9.44
N SER A 9 0.78 -6.16 -9.41
CA SER A 9 0.37 -7.14 -8.42
C SER A 9 0.29 -6.57 -7.00
N VAL A 10 0.12 -5.27 -6.86
CA VAL A 10 -0.05 -4.64 -5.56
C VAL A 10 -1.51 -4.29 -5.34
N TYR A 11 -2.04 -4.71 -4.21
CA TYR A 11 -3.42 -4.43 -3.82
C TYR A 11 -3.44 -3.58 -2.58
N ALA A 12 -4.45 -2.74 -2.47
CA ALA A 12 -4.63 -1.88 -1.30
C ALA A 12 -5.96 -2.19 -0.65
N ASP A 13 -5.97 -2.16 0.67
CA ASP A 13 -7.18 -2.34 1.45
C ASP A 13 -7.09 -1.42 2.67
N PHE A 14 -8.17 -1.30 3.41
CA PHE A 14 -8.22 -0.41 4.56
C PHE A 14 -9.10 -1.07 5.62
N ASP A 15 -8.58 -1.20 6.82
CA ASP A 15 -9.30 -1.89 7.88
C ASP A 15 -9.96 -0.94 8.88
N GLY A 16 -9.99 0.35 8.55
CA GLY A 16 -10.57 1.36 9.43
C GLY A 16 -9.50 2.16 10.16
N PHE A 17 -8.29 1.71 10.13
CA PHE A 17 -7.16 2.41 10.75
C PHE A 17 -5.92 2.35 9.87
N CYS A 18 -5.53 1.17 9.46
CA CYS A 18 -4.33 0.98 8.66
C CYS A 18 -4.65 0.83 7.19
N LEU A 19 -3.80 1.41 6.37
CA LEU A 19 -3.74 1.03 4.97
C LEU A 19 -3.01 -0.30 4.88
N ILE A 20 -3.55 -1.23 4.12
CA ILE A 20 -2.98 -2.56 4.00
C ILE A 20 -2.59 -2.79 2.55
N LEU A 21 -1.32 -3.02 2.31
CA LEU A 21 -0.83 -3.34 0.98
C LEU A 21 -0.46 -4.81 0.93
N THR A 22 -0.92 -5.49 -0.12
CA THR A 22 -0.59 -6.89 -0.31
C THR A 22 -0.08 -7.09 -1.71
N THR A 23 0.78 -8.07 -1.86
CA THR A 23 1.18 -8.53 -3.17
C THR A 23 0.53 -9.89 -3.41
N ASN A 24 0.37 -10.20 -4.68
CA ASN A 24 -0.29 -11.45 -5.04
C ASN A 24 0.58 -12.18 -6.03
N ASN A 25 1.00 -13.36 -5.67
CA ASN A 25 1.89 -14.14 -6.54
C ASN A 25 1.10 -14.97 -7.54
N GLY A 26 -0.11 -14.57 -7.82
CA GLY A 26 -0.97 -15.31 -8.73
C GLY A 26 -2.00 -16.15 -8.03
N LEU A 27 -1.96 -16.20 -6.71
CA LEU A 27 -2.93 -16.96 -5.91
C LEU A 27 -3.77 -15.99 -5.13
N PRO A 28 -5.04 -15.85 -5.45
CA PRO A 28 -5.86 -14.79 -4.83
C PRO A 28 -5.95 -14.89 -3.31
N ASP A 29 -5.85 -16.08 -2.76
CA ASP A 29 -6.01 -16.29 -1.34
C ASP A 29 -4.70 -16.27 -0.58
N ASP A 30 -3.60 -16.07 -1.25
CA ASP A 30 -2.30 -16.28 -0.64
C ASP A 30 -1.34 -15.19 -1.08
N PRO A 31 -1.50 -13.99 -0.54
CA PRO A 31 -0.60 -12.89 -0.89
C PRO A 31 0.82 -13.21 -0.43
N SER A 32 1.78 -12.86 -1.24
CA SER A 32 3.18 -13.11 -0.93
C SER A 32 3.63 -12.27 0.25
N ASN A 33 3.15 -11.04 0.32
CA ASN A 33 3.58 -10.10 1.36
C ASN A 33 2.41 -9.23 1.78
N THR A 34 2.42 -8.86 3.05
CA THR A 34 1.42 -7.94 3.59
C THR A 34 2.13 -6.87 4.38
N ILE A 35 1.77 -5.63 4.11
CA ILE A 35 2.36 -4.47 4.79
C ILE A 35 1.23 -3.66 5.38
N TYR A 36 1.31 -3.41 6.69
CA TYR A 36 0.35 -2.57 7.38
C TYR A 36 0.97 -1.20 7.58
N ILE A 37 0.28 -0.16 7.11
CA ILE A 37 0.78 1.20 7.16
C ILE A 37 -0.14 2.03 8.02
N GLU A 38 0.35 2.40 9.20
CA GLU A 38 -0.40 3.28 10.09
C GLU A 38 -0.41 4.70 9.54
N PRO A 39 -1.34 5.55 10.00
CA PRO A 39 -1.47 6.89 9.44
C PRO A 39 -0.18 7.71 9.46
N LEU A 40 0.59 7.65 10.53
CA LEU A 40 1.84 8.42 10.58
C LEU A 40 2.88 7.90 9.61
N VAL A 41 2.89 6.59 9.39
CA VAL A 41 3.79 5.99 8.41
C VAL A 41 3.35 6.38 7.01
N TYR A 42 2.05 6.41 6.78
CA TYR A 42 1.53 6.86 5.49
C TYR A 42 1.94 8.30 5.20
N ASP A 43 1.85 9.18 6.21
CA ASP A 43 2.27 10.56 6.02
C ASP A 43 3.74 10.65 5.66
N ALA A 44 4.56 9.82 6.28
CA ALA A 44 5.98 9.79 5.97
C ALA A 44 6.23 9.31 4.54
N LEU A 45 5.46 8.32 4.10
CA LEU A 45 5.58 7.83 2.73
C LEU A 45 5.22 8.91 1.72
N VAL A 46 4.14 9.65 1.99
CA VAL A 46 3.73 10.73 1.10
C VAL A 46 4.82 11.79 1.01
N ARG A 47 5.40 12.17 2.15
CA ARG A 47 6.48 13.16 2.15
C ARG A 47 7.70 12.67 1.38
N TYR A 48 8.00 11.38 1.52
CA TYR A 48 9.10 10.80 0.77
C TYR A 48 8.85 10.89 -0.73
N MET A 49 7.65 10.53 -1.15
CA MET A 49 7.31 10.59 -2.57
C MET A 49 7.33 12.01 -3.11
N GLU A 50 6.87 12.95 -2.31
CA GLU A 50 6.90 14.35 -2.75
C GLU A 50 8.30 14.87 -2.91
N ARG A 51 9.23 14.41 -2.05
CA ARG A 51 10.62 14.82 -2.19
C ARG A 51 11.21 14.38 -3.51
N ILE A 52 10.95 13.14 -3.92
CA ILE A 52 11.56 12.64 -5.14
C ILE A 52 10.80 13.08 -6.38
N LYS A 53 9.51 13.34 -6.29
CA LYS A 53 8.73 13.78 -7.45
C LYS A 53 8.79 15.27 -7.66
N GLY A 54 8.57 16.00 -6.60
CA GLY A 54 8.42 17.43 -6.70
C GLY A 54 9.72 18.17 -6.56
N ASN A 55 10.76 17.49 -6.27
CA ASN A 55 11.99 18.12 -5.97
C ASN A 55 12.95 18.00 -7.12
N PRO A 56 13.32 19.10 -7.71
CA PRO A 56 14.27 19.08 -8.81
C PRO A 56 15.62 18.59 -8.35
#